data_9fd256ef29c8d3c78d641b80f2a69265
#
_entry.id   9fd256ef29c8d3c78d641b80f2a69265
#
_cell.length_a   1.000
_cell.length_b   1.000
_cell.length_c   1.000
_cell.angle_alpha   90.00
_cell.angle_beta   90.00
_cell.angle_gamma   90.00
#
_symmetry.space_group_name_H-M   'P 1'
#
loop_
_entity.id
_entity.type
_entity.pdbx_description
1 polymer ?
#
loop_
_entity_poly.entity_id
_entity_poly.type
_entity_poly.pdbx_seq_one_letter_code
_entity_poly.pdbx_strand_id
1 'polypeptide(L)'
;RTGTYQPHPGQLYCRDASPGHFVSGFGSINQTACPVGTYNQRNGSNSDSDCVDTSPGHYTNETGSSTQLPCDPGSYQPSSGTTACIPAQPGHYTTDSGSSTQQVCLPGTYNPTYGAQNSTSCLDASPGFFVPTVGQASQTPCDYGTYQPVHGMDGCALADLGHYVPATISTSQIAAETDYYVDTSGSSYQTKCPLKHITLDQGSTSVGECLLDSDSDRIPDIEDADDDDDGVLDQ
;
A
#
# COMPACT_ATOMS: atom_id res chain seq x y z
N ARG A 1 38.17 11.87 -43.21
CA ARG A 1 38.29 10.83 -42.15
C ARG A 1 36.88 10.53 -41.61
N THR A 2 36.68 9.39 -41.04
CA THR A 2 35.47 9.09 -40.27
C THR A 2 35.37 10.02 -39.04
N GLY A 3 34.21 10.23 -38.51
CA GLY A 3 33.95 11.15 -37.38
C GLY A 3 33.89 12.63 -37.82
N THR A 4 34.02 12.93 -39.13
CA THR A 4 33.98 14.29 -39.65
C THR A 4 33.10 14.41 -40.87
N TYR A 5 32.46 15.55 -41.08
CA TYR A 5 31.59 15.87 -42.21
C TYR A 5 31.84 17.29 -42.74
N GLN A 6 31.44 17.54 -43.96
CA GLN A 6 31.51 18.86 -44.56
C GLN A 6 30.25 19.17 -45.38
N PRO A 7 29.33 20.00 -44.85
CA PRO A 7 28.05 20.27 -45.50
C PRO A 7 28.13 21.17 -46.71
N HIS A 8 29.26 21.89 -46.93
CA HIS A 8 29.43 22.85 -48.02
C HIS A 8 30.63 22.50 -48.88
N PRO A 9 30.50 22.46 -50.21
CA PRO A 9 31.63 22.22 -51.10
C PRO A 9 32.66 23.36 -51.04
N GLY A 10 33.92 23.02 -51.32
CA GLY A 10 35.01 24.00 -51.42
C GLY A 10 35.58 24.52 -50.10
N GLN A 11 35.23 23.90 -48.99
CA GLN A 11 35.82 24.21 -47.69
C GLN A 11 37.11 23.44 -47.47
N LEU A 12 38.06 24.07 -46.75
CA LEU A 12 39.39 23.48 -46.48
C LEU A 12 39.38 22.51 -45.31
N TYR A 13 38.39 22.57 -44.41
CA TYR A 13 38.35 21.79 -43.18
C TYR A 13 36.99 21.08 -43.01
N CYS A 14 37.03 19.83 -42.55
CA CYS A 14 35.85 19.12 -42.10
C CYS A 14 35.52 19.49 -40.64
N ARG A 15 34.25 19.44 -40.31
CA ARG A 15 33.73 19.57 -38.93
C ARG A 15 33.70 18.22 -38.27
N ASP A 16 34.08 18.14 -37.00
CA ASP A 16 33.85 16.94 -36.19
C ASP A 16 32.36 16.73 -36.00
N ALA A 17 31.91 15.46 -35.95
CA ALA A 17 30.58 15.11 -35.52
C ALA A 17 30.29 15.75 -34.15
N SER A 18 29.16 16.41 -34.02
CA SER A 18 28.76 17.07 -32.78
C SER A 18 28.35 16.02 -31.72
N PRO A 19 28.40 16.33 -30.42
CA PRO A 19 27.79 15.47 -29.42
C PRO A 19 26.35 15.09 -29.80
N GLY A 20 25.95 13.89 -29.50
CA GLY A 20 24.67 13.32 -29.93
C GLY A 20 24.69 12.73 -31.36
N HIS A 21 25.82 12.85 -32.09
CA HIS A 21 25.90 12.40 -33.49
C HIS A 21 27.19 11.62 -33.75
N PHE A 22 27.18 10.89 -34.89
CA PHE A 22 28.36 10.19 -35.40
C PHE A 22 28.44 10.31 -36.94
N VAL A 23 29.61 10.00 -37.49
CA VAL A 23 29.87 10.00 -38.94
C VAL A 23 30.71 8.74 -39.25
N SER A 24 30.11 7.69 -39.79
CA SER A 24 30.80 6.44 -40.14
C SER A 24 31.46 6.45 -41.52
N GLY A 25 30.96 7.27 -42.45
CA GLY A 25 31.45 7.30 -43.81
C GLY A 25 32.55 8.32 -44.05
N PHE A 26 33.44 8.02 -45.04
CA PHE A 26 34.39 9.02 -45.58
C PHE A 26 33.68 9.99 -46.49
N GLY A 27 34.07 11.26 -46.44
CA GLY A 27 33.52 12.31 -47.33
C GLY A 27 32.05 12.60 -47.06
N SER A 28 31.57 12.38 -45.88
CA SER A 28 30.18 12.65 -45.50
C SER A 28 29.87 14.13 -45.53
N ILE A 29 28.69 14.44 -46.01
CA ILE A 29 28.16 15.83 -46.03
C ILE A 29 27.26 16.12 -44.82
N ASN A 30 26.81 15.05 -44.11
CA ASN A 30 25.93 15.12 -42.94
C ASN A 30 26.46 14.25 -41.83
N GLN A 31 26.04 14.53 -40.60
CA GLN A 31 26.20 13.65 -39.44
C GLN A 31 24.89 12.90 -39.15
N THR A 32 24.98 11.74 -38.52
CA THR A 32 23.83 10.91 -38.14
C THR A 32 23.57 11.10 -36.64
N ALA A 33 22.32 11.36 -36.27
CA ALA A 33 21.92 11.50 -34.89
C ALA A 33 21.83 10.15 -34.19
N CYS A 34 22.22 10.08 -32.94
CA CYS A 34 21.94 8.95 -32.06
C CYS A 34 20.44 8.74 -31.93
N PRO A 35 19.95 7.49 -31.92
CA PRO A 35 18.52 7.21 -31.73
C PRO A 35 18.05 7.61 -30.32
N VAL A 36 16.73 7.72 -30.17
CA VAL A 36 16.11 7.91 -28.84
C VAL A 36 16.51 6.74 -27.92
N GLY A 37 16.56 7.00 -26.62
CA GLY A 37 17.05 6.02 -25.63
C GLY A 37 18.59 5.98 -25.53
N THR A 38 19.32 6.66 -26.44
CA THR A 38 20.78 6.71 -26.42
C THR A 38 21.29 8.16 -26.42
N TYR A 39 22.53 8.34 -26.01
CA TYR A 39 23.21 9.63 -26.02
C TYR A 39 24.68 9.48 -26.34
N ASN A 40 25.33 10.57 -26.74
CA ASN A 40 26.77 10.60 -27.00
C ASN A 40 27.36 11.97 -26.62
N GLN A 41 28.26 11.99 -25.66
CA GLN A 41 28.90 13.22 -25.16
C GLN A 41 30.11 13.66 -25.97
N ARG A 42 30.61 12.80 -26.87
CA ARG A 42 31.88 13.04 -27.57
C ARG A 42 31.70 13.78 -28.88
N ASN A 43 32.69 14.61 -29.21
CA ASN A 43 32.87 15.11 -30.56
C ASN A 43 33.61 14.09 -31.42
N GLY A 44 33.40 14.13 -32.72
CA GLY A 44 34.14 13.37 -33.72
C GLY A 44 33.86 11.85 -33.66
N SER A 45 32.75 11.46 -33.09
CA SER A 45 32.32 10.06 -33.04
C SER A 45 32.13 9.49 -34.45
N ASN A 46 32.57 8.25 -34.64
CA ASN A 46 32.67 7.64 -35.96
C ASN A 46 31.88 6.34 -36.15
N SER A 47 31.15 5.93 -35.13
CA SER A 47 30.35 4.71 -35.15
C SER A 47 29.04 4.91 -34.38
N ASP A 48 28.00 4.15 -34.76
CA ASP A 48 26.76 4.01 -34.00
C ASP A 48 26.98 3.45 -32.60
N SER A 49 28.04 2.66 -32.40
CA SER A 49 28.45 2.16 -31.09
C SER A 49 28.94 3.26 -30.11
N ASP A 50 29.18 4.48 -30.60
CA ASP A 50 29.46 5.65 -29.77
C ASP A 50 28.17 6.22 -29.13
N CYS A 51 26.99 5.84 -29.61
CA CYS A 51 25.69 6.16 -29.02
C CYS A 51 25.43 5.15 -27.87
N VAL A 52 25.58 5.63 -26.65
CA VAL A 52 25.47 4.79 -25.44
C VAL A 52 24.06 4.81 -24.93
N ASP A 53 23.52 3.65 -24.53
CA ASP A 53 22.22 3.53 -23.88
C ASP A 53 22.14 4.42 -22.63
N THR A 54 20.99 5.01 -22.37
CA THR A 54 20.73 5.70 -21.10
C THR A 54 20.87 4.71 -19.94
N SER A 55 21.41 5.19 -18.82
CA SER A 55 21.54 4.39 -17.60
C SER A 55 20.18 4.22 -16.90
N PRO A 56 19.99 3.18 -16.09
CA PRO A 56 18.84 3.11 -15.20
C PRO A 56 18.65 4.42 -14.42
N GLY A 57 17.41 4.84 -14.22
CA GLY A 57 17.07 6.13 -13.63
C GLY A 57 17.06 7.31 -14.62
N HIS A 58 17.44 7.08 -15.88
CA HIS A 58 17.54 8.13 -16.91
C HIS A 58 16.87 7.73 -18.22
N TYR A 59 16.60 8.72 -19.05
CA TYR A 59 15.99 8.55 -20.37
C TYR A 59 16.49 9.61 -21.37
N THR A 60 16.23 9.38 -22.66
CA THR A 60 16.29 10.39 -23.73
C THR A 60 15.13 10.18 -24.67
N ASN A 61 14.32 11.20 -24.88
CA ASN A 61 13.12 11.16 -25.74
C ASN A 61 13.35 11.82 -27.10
N GLU A 62 14.53 12.35 -27.36
CA GLU A 62 14.90 13.01 -28.60
C GLU A 62 16.11 12.33 -29.25
N THR A 63 16.15 12.33 -30.58
CA THR A 63 17.32 11.90 -31.34
C THR A 63 18.44 12.94 -31.24
N GLY A 64 19.67 12.49 -31.29
CA GLY A 64 20.83 13.39 -31.24
C GLY A 64 21.13 13.98 -29.85
N SER A 65 20.65 13.32 -28.80
CA SER A 65 20.91 13.75 -27.44
C SER A 65 22.38 13.63 -27.07
N SER A 66 22.96 14.70 -26.52
CA SER A 66 24.32 14.71 -26.01
C SER A 66 24.43 14.26 -24.56
N THR A 67 23.33 14.24 -23.83
CA THR A 67 23.22 13.86 -22.42
C THR A 67 21.94 13.08 -22.18
N GLN A 68 21.91 12.28 -21.14
CA GLN A 68 20.68 11.65 -20.64
C GLN A 68 20.01 12.56 -19.60
N LEU A 69 18.69 12.45 -19.48
CA LEU A 69 17.85 13.18 -18.51
C LEU A 69 17.50 12.26 -17.35
N PRO A 70 17.63 12.70 -16.10
CA PRO A 70 17.21 11.90 -14.95
C PRO A 70 15.68 11.85 -14.84
N CYS A 71 15.15 10.78 -14.32
CA CYS A 71 13.73 10.73 -13.92
C CYS A 71 13.47 11.73 -12.79
N ASP A 72 12.36 12.44 -12.86
CA ASP A 72 11.93 13.33 -11.79
C ASP A 72 11.43 12.53 -10.55
N PRO A 73 11.46 13.12 -9.34
CA PRO A 73 10.81 12.53 -8.17
C PRO A 73 9.36 12.14 -8.48
N GLY A 74 8.92 11.01 -7.97
CA GLY A 74 7.63 10.40 -8.31
C GLY A 74 7.69 9.48 -9.53
N SER A 75 8.87 9.34 -10.17
CA SER A 75 9.07 8.43 -11.30
C SER A 75 10.41 7.71 -11.21
N TYR A 76 10.53 6.58 -11.90
CA TYR A 76 11.75 5.76 -11.91
C TYR A 76 11.93 5.07 -13.26
N GLN A 77 13.12 4.54 -13.51
CA GLN A 77 13.39 3.71 -14.68
C GLN A 77 14.38 2.59 -14.37
N PRO A 78 13.95 1.33 -14.31
CA PRO A 78 14.85 0.21 -13.98
C PRO A 78 15.76 -0.22 -15.11
N SER A 79 15.39 0.09 -16.37
CA SER A 79 16.09 -0.39 -17.56
C SER A 79 16.96 0.70 -18.19
N SER A 80 18.02 0.30 -18.89
CA SER A 80 18.80 1.16 -19.75
C SER A 80 18.16 1.34 -21.14
N GLY A 81 18.61 2.33 -21.91
CA GLY A 81 18.20 2.55 -23.28
C GLY A 81 16.74 3.01 -23.43
N THR A 82 16.20 3.71 -22.47
CA THR A 82 14.77 4.04 -22.42
C THR A 82 14.47 5.48 -22.83
N THR A 83 13.22 5.69 -23.27
CA THR A 83 12.75 6.98 -23.80
C THR A 83 11.85 7.75 -22.84
N ALA A 84 11.49 7.16 -21.71
CA ALA A 84 10.63 7.78 -20.70
C ALA A 84 10.82 7.11 -19.34
N CYS A 85 10.43 7.82 -18.28
CA CYS A 85 10.33 7.27 -16.93
C CYS A 85 8.94 6.74 -16.65
N ILE A 86 8.85 5.82 -15.69
CA ILE A 86 7.62 5.16 -15.24
C ILE A 86 7.19 5.85 -13.95
N PRO A 87 5.95 6.34 -13.81
CA PRO A 87 5.47 6.85 -12.53
C PRO A 87 5.54 5.79 -11.44
N ALA A 88 5.90 6.18 -10.22
CA ALA A 88 5.81 5.31 -9.05
C ALA A 88 4.39 4.73 -8.96
N GLN A 89 4.29 3.42 -8.72
CA GLN A 89 3.01 2.71 -8.67
C GLN A 89 2.27 2.97 -7.35
N PRO A 90 0.94 2.77 -7.29
CA PRO A 90 0.24 2.75 -6.02
C PRO A 90 0.93 1.82 -5.01
N GLY A 91 0.91 2.21 -3.74
CA GLY A 91 1.68 1.54 -2.69
C GLY A 91 3.17 1.91 -2.64
N HIS A 92 3.64 2.76 -3.58
CA HIS A 92 5.05 3.10 -3.72
C HIS A 92 5.25 4.62 -3.89
N TYR A 93 6.52 5.05 -3.75
CA TYR A 93 6.96 6.43 -3.99
C TYR A 93 8.43 6.47 -4.41
N THR A 94 8.88 7.60 -4.97
CA THR A 94 10.30 7.87 -5.26
C THR A 94 10.65 9.28 -4.86
N THR A 95 11.70 9.45 -4.06
CA THR A 95 12.12 10.77 -3.54
C THR A 95 13.16 11.46 -4.39
N ASP A 96 14.03 10.68 -5.01
CA ASP A 96 15.23 11.20 -5.64
C ASP A 96 15.09 11.27 -7.16
N SER A 97 15.65 12.31 -7.74
CA SER A 97 15.83 12.40 -9.17
C SER A 97 16.82 11.32 -9.65
N GLY A 98 16.56 10.73 -10.79
CA GLY A 98 17.41 9.67 -11.35
C GLY A 98 17.20 8.30 -10.67
N SER A 99 16.09 8.09 -10.01
CA SER A 99 15.77 6.82 -9.35
C SER A 99 15.62 5.67 -10.35
N SER A 100 16.30 4.57 -10.11
CA SER A 100 16.14 3.31 -10.85
C SER A 100 15.12 2.34 -10.23
N THR A 101 14.70 2.61 -9.00
CA THR A 101 13.76 1.79 -8.21
C THR A 101 12.78 2.68 -7.48
N GLN A 102 11.66 2.11 -7.04
CA GLN A 102 10.68 2.77 -6.18
C GLN A 102 10.74 2.21 -4.77
N GLN A 103 10.38 3.02 -3.78
CA GLN A 103 10.26 2.66 -2.36
C GLN A 103 8.82 2.24 -2.06
N VAL A 104 8.62 1.43 -1.03
CA VAL A 104 7.31 0.87 -0.67
C VAL A 104 6.73 1.57 0.57
N CYS A 105 5.40 1.72 0.64
CA CYS A 105 4.71 2.03 1.88
C CYS A 105 4.79 0.82 2.83
N LEU A 106 4.98 1.10 4.13
CA LEU A 106 5.11 0.06 5.17
C LEU A 106 3.74 -0.51 5.58
N PRO A 107 3.70 -1.67 6.27
CA PRO A 107 2.47 -2.17 6.86
C PRO A 107 1.80 -1.11 7.72
N GLY A 108 0.49 -1.13 7.79
CA GLY A 108 -0.30 -0.07 8.42
C GLY A 108 -0.57 1.14 7.52
N THR A 109 0.14 1.27 6.39
CA THR A 109 -0.01 2.41 5.47
C THR A 109 -0.25 1.96 4.02
N TYR A 110 -0.94 2.79 3.24
CA TYR A 110 -1.24 2.55 1.84
C TYR A 110 -1.12 3.84 1.02
N ASN A 111 -0.95 3.70 -0.29
CA ASN A 111 -0.96 4.83 -1.22
C ASN A 111 -1.78 4.50 -2.48
N PRO A 112 -2.94 5.14 -2.71
CA PRO A 112 -3.77 4.85 -3.88
C PRO A 112 -3.30 5.53 -5.16
N THR A 113 -2.31 6.42 -5.10
CA THR A 113 -1.94 7.30 -6.23
C THR A 113 -0.68 6.86 -6.94
N TYR A 114 -0.63 7.15 -8.24
CA TYR A 114 0.60 7.07 -9.03
C TYR A 114 1.47 8.31 -8.84
N GLY A 115 2.77 8.16 -9.05
CA GLY A 115 3.68 9.29 -9.10
C GLY A 115 3.96 9.95 -7.75
N ALA A 116 3.77 9.23 -6.66
CA ALA A 116 4.06 9.72 -5.32
C ALA A 116 5.56 10.05 -5.15
N GLN A 117 5.84 11.24 -4.58
CA GLN A 117 7.20 11.78 -4.51
C GLN A 117 7.87 11.61 -3.16
N ASN A 118 7.14 11.17 -2.12
CA ASN A 118 7.69 11.03 -0.78
C ASN A 118 6.84 10.09 0.09
N SER A 119 7.38 9.71 1.25
CA SER A 119 6.72 8.82 2.21
C SER A 119 5.43 9.38 2.82
N THR A 120 5.20 10.70 2.77
CA THR A 120 3.94 11.30 3.29
C THR A 120 2.74 10.99 2.39
N SER A 121 2.97 10.43 1.19
CA SER A 121 1.93 9.90 0.33
C SER A 121 1.38 8.54 0.82
N CYS A 122 2.10 7.86 1.72
CA CYS A 122 1.64 6.67 2.40
C CYS A 122 0.70 7.09 3.54
N LEU A 123 -0.58 6.85 3.34
CA LEU A 123 -1.65 7.21 4.27
C LEU A 123 -1.82 6.12 5.32
N ASP A 124 -2.00 6.47 6.57
CA ASP A 124 -2.33 5.51 7.63
C ASP A 124 -3.68 4.83 7.36
N ALA A 125 -3.76 3.54 7.64
CA ALA A 125 -5.05 2.83 7.66
C ALA A 125 -6.00 3.54 8.64
N SER A 126 -7.25 3.72 8.23
CA SER A 126 -8.28 4.33 9.08
C SER A 126 -8.75 3.37 10.17
N PRO A 127 -9.31 3.84 11.29
CA PRO A 127 -10.01 2.97 12.24
C PRO A 127 -11.06 2.10 11.54
N GLY A 128 -11.17 0.84 11.94
CA GLY A 128 -12.00 -0.16 11.26
C GLY A 128 -11.34 -0.82 10.05
N PHE A 129 -10.10 -0.41 9.70
CA PHE A 129 -9.31 -0.96 8.59
C PHE A 129 -7.88 -1.29 9.03
N PHE A 130 -7.19 -2.08 8.21
CA PHE A 130 -5.79 -2.43 8.40
C PHE A 130 -5.06 -2.59 7.05
N VAL A 131 -3.73 -2.60 7.08
CA VAL A 131 -2.89 -2.85 5.90
C VAL A 131 -1.80 -3.86 6.29
N PRO A 132 -1.95 -5.15 5.92
CA PRO A 132 -1.13 -6.23 6.49
C PRO A 132 0.29 -6.30 5.93
N THR A 133 0.53 -5.80 4.71
CA THR A 133 1.81 -5.96 4.01
C THR A 133 2.26 -4.67 3.35
N VAL A 134 3.53 -4.62 3.00
CA VAL A 134 4.13 -3.48 2.28
C VAL A 134 3.52 -3.28 0.89
N GLY A 135 3.60 -2.06 0.38
CA GLY A 135 3.29 -1.74 -1.02
C GLY A 135 1.80 -1.80 -1.39
N GLN A 136 0.91 -1.68 -0.42
CA GLN A 136 -0.53 -1.73 -0.67
C GLN A 136 -1.07 -0.42 -1.25
N ALA A 137 -1.95 -0.55 -2.23
CA ALA A 137 -2.66 0.57 -2.84
C ALA A 137 -3.93 0.98 -2.08
N SER A 138 -4.43 0.13 -1.18
CA SER A 138 -5.68 0.32 -0.42
C SER A 138 -5.59 -0.35 0.94
N GLN A 139 -6.43 0.10 1.85
CA GLN A 139 -6.65 -0.53 3.14
C GLN A 139 -7.72 -1.62 3.06
N THR A 140 -7.67 -2.60 3.98
CA THR A 140 -8.60 -3.72 4.09
C THR A 140 -9.53 -3.51 5.29
N PRO A 141 -10.86 -3.68 5.17
CA PRO A 141 -11.77 -3.56 6.30
C PRO A 141 -11.57 -4.70 7.29
N CYS A 142 -11.76 -4.43 8.58
CA CYS A 142 -11.94 -5.46 9.60
C CYS A 142 -13.23 -6.24 9.32
N ASP A 143 -13.17 -7.56 9.49
CA ASP A 143 -14.29 -8.46 9.29
C ASP A 143 -15.10 -8.64 10.59
N TYR A 144 -16.23 -9.33 10.50
CA TYR A 144 -17.06 -9.72 11.65
C TYR A 144 -16.22 -10.35 12.77
N GLY A 145 -16.56 -10.06 14.00
CA GLY A 145 -15.81 -10.55 15.16
C GLY A 145 -14.49 -9.83 15.43
N THR A 146 -14.13 -8.85 14.57
CA THR A 146 -12.87 -8.09 14.70
C THR A 146 -13.11 -6.59 14.63
N TYR A 147 -12.21 -5.82 15.25
CA TYR A 147 -12.30 -4.35 15.27
C TYR A 147 -10.91 -3.71 15.27
N GLN A 148 -10.83 -2.44 14.91
CA GLN A 148 -9.59 -1.65 15.00
C GLN A 148 -9.89 -0.21 15.40
N PRO A 149 -9.56 0.24 16.63
CA PRO A 149 -9.81 1.60 17.08
C PRO A 149 -8.77 2.62 16.63
N VAL A 150 -7.58 2.18 16.22
CA VAL A 150 -6.40 3.03 15.99
C VAL A 150 -6.02 3.09 14.52
N HIS A 151 -5.52 4.26 14.09
CA HIS A 151 -4.96 4.44 12.74
C HIS A 151 -3.63 3.68 12.57
N GLY A 152 -3.28 3.39 11.31
CA GLY A 152 -1.96 2.91 10.94
C GLY A 152 -1.64 1.48 11.36
N MET A 153 -2.64 0.66 11.56
CA MET A 153 -2.47 -0.71 12.02
C MET A 153 -2.39 -1.72 10.88
N ASP A 154 -1.63 -2.78 11.09
CA ASP A 154 -1.40 -3.87 10.16
C ASP A 154 -2.34 -5.07 10.35
N GLY A 155 -3.24 -5.02 11.35
CA GLY A 155 -4.23 -6.04 11.65
C GLY A 155 -5.39 -5.52 12.48
N CYS A 156 -6.46 -6.33 12.58
CA CYS A 156 -7.60 -6.09 13.46
C CYS A 156 -7.50 -6.95 14.71
N ALA A 157 -7.96 -6.42 15.84
CA ALA A 157 -8.09 -7.15 17.10
C ALA A 157 -9.33 -8.02 17.06
N LEU A 158 -9.25 -9.21 17.64
CA LEU A 158 -10.42 -10.06 17.88
C LEU A 158 -11.27 -9.47 19.03
N ALA A 159 -12.58 -9.61 18.95
CA ALA A 159 -13.44 -9.36 20.10
C ALA A 159 -13.02 -10.25 21.28
N ASP A 160 -13.00 -9.66 22.48
CA ASP A 160 -12.68 -10.40 23.72
C ASP A 160 -13.82 -11.32 24.12
N LEU A 161 -13.56 -12.25 25.05
CA LEU A 161 -14.60 -13.00 25.74
C LEU A 161 -15.61 -12.03 26.38
N GLY A 162 -16.87 -12.36 26.38
CA GLY A 162 -17.94 -11.48 26.85
C GLY A 162 -18.29 -10.34 25.89
N HIS A 163 -17.61 -10.23 24.73
CA HIS A 163 -17.84 -9.19 23.72
C HIS A 163 -18.01 -9.79 22.32
N TYR A 164 -18.68 -9.04 21.44
CA TYR A 164 -18.87 -9.43 20.05
C TYR A 164 -18.80 -8.20 19.12
N VAL A 165 -18.57 -8.46 17.83
CA VAL A 165 -18.52 -7.42 16.77
C VAL A 165 -19.42 -7.87 15.60
N PRO A 166 -20.65 -7.36 15.52
CA PRO A 166 -21.65 -7.81 14.55
C PRO A 166 -21.53 -7.20 13.16
N ALA A 167 -20.60 -6.30 12.93
CA ALA A 167 -20.44 -5.58 11.67
C ALA A 167 -18.97 -5.49 11.24
N THR A 168 -18.76 -5.39 9.94
CA THR A 168 -17.43 -5.04 9.37
C THR A 168 -17.10 -3.57 9.63
N ILE A 169 -15.80 -3.21 9.49
CA ILE A 169 -15.31 -1.81 9.66
C ILE A 169 -15.58 -1.30 11.10
N SER A 170 -15.66 -2.19 12.05
CA SER A 170 -15.92 -1.81 13.43
C SER A 170 -14.68 -1.21 14.09
N THR A 171 -14.90 -0.18 14.91
CA THR A 171 -13.84 0.48 15.70
C THR A 171 -13.85 0.09 17.17
N SER A 172 -14.84 -0.68 17.60
CA SER A 172 -15.00 -1.15 18.98
C SER A 172 -15.75 -2.47 19.00
N GLN A 173 -15.59 -3.19 20.09
CA GLN A 173 -16.39 -4.36 20.44
C GLN A 173 -17.59 -3.95 21.31
N ILE A 174 -18.62 -4.79 21.38
CA ILE A 174 -19.85 -4.61 22.15
C ILE A 174 -19.88 -5.68 23.22
N ALA A 175 -20.14 -5.32 24.49
CA ALA A 175 -20.34 -6.29 25.55
C ALA A 175 -21.65 -7.09 25.32
N ALA A 176 -21.64 -8.38 25.66
CA ALA A 176 -22.85 -9.18 25.69
C ALA A 176 -23.89 -8.51 26.58
N GLU A 177 -25.14 -8.46 26.10
CA GLU A 177 -26.26 -7.93 26.88
C GLU A 177 -26.57 -8.84 28.07
N THR A 178 -27.35 -8.35 29.03
CA THR A 178 -27.94 -9.20 30.06
C THR A 178 -28.74 -10.34 29.42
N ASP A 179 -28.72 -11.51 30.03
CA ASP A 179 -29.32 -12.75 29.52
C ASP A 179 -28.62 -13.36 28.30
N TYR A 180 -27.41 -12.85 27.97
CA TYR A 180 -26.55 -13.39 26.93
C TYR A 180 -25.11 -13.56 27.43
N TYR A 181 -24.35 -14.39 26.75
CA TYR A 181 -22.92 -14.60 26.97
C TYR A 181 -22.15 -14.74 25.66
N VAL A 182 -20.85 -14.53 25.70
CA VAL A 182 -19.93 -14.78 24.58
C VAL A 182 -18.71 -15.53 25.11
N ASP A 183 -18.62 -16.82 24.79
CA ASP A 183 -17.59 -17.74 25.27
C ASP A 183 -16.42 -17.95 24.29
N THR A 184 -16.45 -17.27 23.15
CA THR A 184 -15.45 -17.42 22.11
C THR A 184 -14.93 -16.05 21.68
N SER A 185 -13.59 -15.85 21.74
CA SER A 185 -12.95 -14.66 21.21
C SER A 185 -13.15 -14.55 19.69
N GLY A 186 -13.34 -13.35 19.19
CA GLY A 186 -13.62 -13.10 17.78
C GLY A 186 -15.07 -13.39 17.37
N SER A 187 -15.98 -13.44 18.31
CA SER A 187 -17.40 -13.65 18.03
C SER A 187 -18.02 -12.44 17.32
N SER A 188 -18.90 -12.76 16.38
CA SER A 188 -19.75 -11.75 15.70
C SER A 188 -21.17 -11.67 16.29
N TYR A 189 -21.49 -12.50 17.27
CA TYR A 189 -22.81 -12.57 17.91
C TYR A 189 -22.69 -12.95 19.38
N GLN A 190 -23.74 -12.69 20.14
CA GLN A 190 -23.92 -13.16 21.51
C GLN A 190 -24.89 -14.35 21.56
N THR A 191 -24.70 -15.25 22.53
CA THR A 191 -25.54 -16.44 22.72
C THR A 191 -26.48 -16.20 23.91
N LYS A 192 -27.76 -16.49 23.72
CA LYS A 192 -28.75 -16.34 24.78
C LYS A 192 -28.60 -17.44 25.83
N CYS A 193 -28.80 -17.10 27.11
CA CYS A 193 -28.86 -18.05 28.20
C CYS A 193 -29.99 -19.09 27.98
N PRO A 194 -29.86 -20.29 28.54
CA PRO A 194 -30.94 -21.27 28.55
C PRO A 194 -32.23 -20.70 29.12
N LEU A 195 -33.37 -21.37 28.83
CA LEU A 195 -34.66 -20.97 29.38
C LEU A 195 -34.60 -20.87 30.89
N LYS A 196 -35.22 -19.86 31.46
CA LYS A 196 -35.23 -19.56 32.90
C LYS A 196 -33.84 -19.36 33.49
N HIS A 197 -32.92 -18.84 32.72
CA HIS A 197 -31.59 -18.44 33.20
C HIS A 197 -31.31 -17.00 32.76
N ILE A 198 -30.72 -16.26 33.64
CA ILE A 198 -30.35 -14.84 33.44
C ILE A 198 -28.87 -14.60 33.73
N THR A 199 -28.31 -13.56 33.17
CA THR A 199 -27.07 -12.95 33.65
C THR A 199 -27.40 -11.60 34.28
N LEU A 200 -26.77 -11.27 35.41
CA LEU A 200 -27.01 -10.00 36.12
C LEU A 200 -26.26 -8.84 35.45
N ASP A 201 -25.07 -9.11 34.92
CA ASP A 201 -24.19 -8.13 34.32
C ASP A 201 -24.06 -8.31 32.80
N GLN A 202 -23.64 -7.23 32.13
CA GLN A 202 -23.21 -7.29 30.73
C GLN A 202 -21.80 -7.87 30.62
N GLY A 203 -21.50 -8.49 29.47
CA GLY A 203 -20.16 -8.99 29.19
C GLY A 203 -19.89 -10.36 29.77
N SER A 204 -20.92 -11.16 30.05
CA SER A 204 -20.78 -12.54 30.51
C SER A 204 -20.01 -13.39 29.52
N THR A 205 -19.06 -14.19 30.04
CA THR A 205 -18.05 -14.90 29.24
C THR A 205 -18.36 -16.38 29.05
N SER A 206 -19.35 -16.90 29.74
CA SER A 206 -19.69 -18.32 29.66
C SER A 206 -21.14 -18.63 30.06
N VAL A 207 -21.65 -19.78 29.62
CA VAL A 207 -22.94 -20.29 30.04
C VAL A 207 -23.02 -20.55 31.56
N GLY A 208 -21.89 -20.72 32.24
CA GLY A 208 -21.83 -20.90 33.69
C GLY A 208 -22.21 -19.65 34.50
N GLU A 209 -22.24 -18.47 33.85
CA GLU A 209 -22.72 -17.21 34.44
C GLU A 209 -24.23 -17.00 34.27
N CYS A 210 -24.90 -17.87 33.51
CA CYS A 210 -26.36 -17.93 33.41
C CYS A 210 -26.94 -18.60 34.65
N LEU A 211 -27.46 -17.81 35.57
CA LEU A 211 -28.07 -18.30 36.84
C LEU A 211 -29.54 -18.66 36.63
N LEU A 212 -30.03 -19.68 37.29
CA LEU A 212 -31.43 -20.09 37.25
C LEU A 212 -32.30 -19.00 37.90
N ASP A 213 -33.44 -18.68 37.31
CA ASP A 213 -34.45 -17.70 37.73
C ASP A 213 -35.79 -18.34 37.36
N SER A 214 -36.37 -19.07 38.33
CA SER A 214 -37.48 -20.02 38.07
C SER A 214 -38.82 -19.33 37.88
N ASP A 215 -39.04 -18.19 38.53
CA ASP A 215 -40.26 -17.39 38.43
C ASP A 215 -40.16 -16.19 37.45
N SER A 216 -38.90 -15.89 37.04
CA SER A 216 -38.57 -14.82 36.06
C SER A 216 -38.79 -13.39 36.62
N ASP A 217 -38.50 -13.20 37.90
CA ASP A 217 -38.55 -11.90 38.54
C ASP A 217 -37.22 -11.12 38.48
N ARG A 218 -36.17 -11.76 37.94
CA ARG A 218 -34.79 -11.30 37.79
C ARG A 218 -33.96 -11.37 39.06
N ILE A 219 -34.40 -12.11 40.05
CA ILE A 219 -33.59 -12.52 41.19
C ILE A 219 -33.22 -14.00 40.95
N PRO A 220 -31.93 -14.36 40.87
CA PRO A 220 -31.55 -15.76 40.70
C PRO A 220 -32.00 -16.61 41.87
N ASP A 221 -32.43 -17.86 41.66
CA ASP A 221 -32.88 -18.81 42.69
C ASP A 221 -31.89 -18.90 43.87
N ILE A 222 -30.59 -18.72 43.64
CA ILE A 222 -29.57 -18.74 44.68
C ILE A 222 -29.66 -17.53 45.65
N GLU A 223 -30.29 -16.42 45.23
CA GLU A 223 -30.47 -15.20 46.02
C GLU A 223 -31.93 -14.98 46.42
N ASP A 224 -32.86 -15.75 45.85
CA ASP A 224 -34.27 -15.68 46.08
C ASP A 224 -34.68 -16.57 47.26
N ALA A 225 -35.66 -16.18 48.01
CA ALA A 225 -36.19 -16.89 49.14
C ALA A 225 -37.49 -17.69 48.82
N ASP A 226 -38.08 -17.43 47.63
CA ASP A 226 -39.33 -18.07 47.16
C ASP A 226 -39.19 -18.25 45.64
N ASP A 227 -38.38 -19.26 45.22
CA ASP A 227 -37.88 -19.46 43.86
C ASP A 227 -38.97 -19.61 42.80
N ASP A 228 -40.22 -19.95 43.20
CA ASP A 228 -41.34 -20.20 42.27
C ASP A 228 -42.54 -19.25 42.47
N ASP A 229 -42.39 -18.27 43.40
CA ASP A 229 -43.39 -17.19 43.75
C ASP A 229 -44.75 -17.82 44.14
N ASP A 230 -44.72 -19.02 44.81
CA ASP A 230 -45.95 -19.69 45.29
C ASP A 230 -46.41 -19.20 46.68
N GLY A 231 -45.61 -18.32 47.31
CA GLY A 231 -45.89 -17.72 48.62
C GLY A 231 -45.40 -18.58 49.78
N VAL A 232 -44.59 -19.60 49.52
CA VAL A 232 -43.94 -20.49 50.52
C VAL A 232 -42.44 -20.38 50.36
N LEU A 233 -41.70 -19.95 51.38
CA LEU A 233 -40.25 -19.87 51.34
C LEU A 233 -39.60 -21.23 51.08
N ASP A 234 -38.69 -21.28 50.13
CA ASP A 234 -37.86 -22.44 49.82
C ASP A 234 -36.87 -22.76 50.95
N GLN A 235 -36.47 -24.06 51.10
CA GLN A 235 -35.59 -24.53 52.20
C GLN A 235 -34.14 -24.74 51.74
#